data_252a5f129544fa52c9750a59aa45c1b1
#
_entry.id   252a5f129544fa52c9750a59aa45c1b1
#
_cell.length_a   1.000
_cell.length_b   1.000
_cell.length_c   1.000
_cell.angle_alpha   90.00
_cell.angle_beta   90.00
_cell.angle_gamma   90.00
#
_symmetry.space_group_name_H-M   'P 1'
#
loop_
_entity.id
_entity.type
_entity.pdbx_description
1 polymer ?
#
loop_
_entity_poly.entity_id
_entity_poly.type
_entity_poly.pdbx_seq_one_letter_code
_entity_poly.pdbx_strand_id
1 'polypeptide(L)'
;LTKRQSAIVRLVKERGPITGDQIAEALSVAKATLRPDLSVLTMAGYLQARPRVGYTYTGMPEHSELVTVLHSLQVKDYKSIPVVLSDKNTVYDAIVTMFMEDVGTLIVVRDGLLQGVVSRKDLLKVAINGGEMQKIPIHLVMTRVPHVVTISQEATLYEAAHLMVHHEIDSLPVVRTVEANQLEVVGRVSKTTITKAFVELGEPSSRQNRHSGALAVSRVDEEEES
;
A
#
# COMPACT_ATOMS: atom_id res chain seq x y z
N LEU A 1 -3.20 18.69 15.97
CA LEU A 1 -2.58 19.92 16.50
C LEU A 1 -3.50 21.12 16.37
N THR A 2 -3.56 21.96 17.38
CA THR A 2 -4.24 23.27 17.29
C THR A 2 -3.47 24.21 16.36
N LYS A 3 -4.10 25.32 15.89
CA LYS A 3 -3.42 26.33 15.07
C LYS A 3 -2.15 26.85 15.74
N ARG A 4 -2.19 27.05 17.09
CA ARG A 4 -1.03 27.54 17.86
C ARG A 4 0.06 26.46 17.96
N GLN A 5 -0.29 25.22 18.22
CA GLN A 5 0.66 24.11 18.26
C GLN A 5 1.36 23.91 16.91
N SER A 6 0.62 23.99 15.81
CA SER A 6 1.21 23.93 14.46
C SER A 6 2.18 25.09 14.18
N ALA A 7 1.87 26.30 14.67
CA ALA A 7 2.77 27.45 14.55
C ALA A 7 4.06 27.26 15.38
N ILE A 8 3.96 26.71 16.61
CA ILE A 8 5.12 26.37 17.44
C ILE A 8 6.02 25.36 16.74
N VAL A 9 5.45 24.25 16.24
CA VAL A 9 6.21 23.20 15.55
C VAL A 9 6.95 23.77 14.34
N ARG A 10 6.27 24.58 13.52
CA ARG A 10 6.88 25.22 12.35
C ARG A 10 8.05 26.12 12.75
N LEU A 11 7.86 26.97 13.77
CA LEU A 11 8.89 27.87 14.24
C LEU A 11 10.13 27.12 14.76
N VAL A 12 9.93 26.06 15.55
CA VAL A 12 11.02 25.24 16.08
C VAL A 12 11.72 24.46 14.97
N LYS A 13 11.00 24.03 13.93
CA LYS A 13 11.58 23.37 12.75
C LYS A 13 12.47 24.32 11.95
N GLU A 14 12.07 25.58 11.81
CA GLU A 14 12.80 26.58 11.02
C GLU A 14 13.99 27.19 11.77
N ARG A 15 13.89 27.36 13.10
CA ARG A 15 14.85 28.14 13.91
C ARG A 15 15.47 27.39 15.09
N GLY A 16 15.13 26.09 15.25
CA GLY A 16 15.64 25.31 16.39
C GLY A 16 17.16 25.09 16.33
N PRO A 17 17.82 24.97 17.49
CA PRO A 17 17.24 25.01 18.84
C PRO A 17 16.80 26.41 19.29
N ILE A 18 15.63 26.54 19.90
CA ILE A 18 15.02 27.81 20.28
C ILE A 18 14.41 27.71 21.70
N THR A 19 14.60 28.76 22.51
CA THR A 19 14.09 28.77 23.89
C THR A 19 12.59 29.07 23.95
N GLY A 20 11.93 28.68 25.07
CA GLY A 20 10.51 29.00 25.27
C GLY A 20 10.23 30.51 25.30
N ASP A 21 11.19 31.33 25.73
CA ASP A 21 11.09 32.78 25.70
C ASP A 21 11.11 33.35 24.27
N GLN A 22 12.01 32.85 23.45
CA GLN A 22 12.08 33.23 22.02
C GLN A 22 10.84 32.75 21.22
N ILE A 23 10.27 31.59 21.58
CA ILE A 23 9.02 31.13 20.98
C ILE A 23 7.87 32.07 21.38
N ALA A 24 7.81 32.46 22.65
CA ALA A 24 6.81 33.40 23.17
C ALA A 24 6.86 34.76 22.47
N GLU A 25 8.06 35.29 22.30
CA GLU A 25 8.32 36.55 21.59
C GLU A 25 7.89 36.44 20.09
N ALA A 26 8.35 35.41 19.41
CA ALA A 26 8.04 35.19 17.98
C ALA A 26 6.54 35.01 17.69
N LEU A 27 5.79 34.43 18.63
CA LEU A 27 4.35 34.24 18.49
C LEU A 27 3.53 35.35 19.17
N SER A 28 4.18 36.36 19.78
CA SER A 28 3.53 37.45 20.52
C SER A 28 2.56 36.97 21.60
N VAL A 29 2.95 35.96 22.37
CA VAL A 29 2.15 35.36 23.46
C VAL A 29 2.97 35.31 24.75
N ALA A 30 2.28 35.29 25.90
CA ALA A 30 2.97 35.13 27.17
C ALA A 30 3.54 33.69 27.30
N LYS A 31 4.76 33.56 27.86
CA LYS A 31 5.43 32.26 28.08
C LYS A 31 4.56 31.28 28.87
N ALA A 32 3.81 31.78 29.85
CA ALA A 32 2.88 30.97 30.64
C ALA A 32 1.80 30.28 29.77
N THR A 33 1.33 30.97 28.72
CA THR A 33 0.33 30.47 27.77
C THR A 33 0.88 29.36 26.89
N LEU A 34 2.20 29.33 26.66
CA LEU A 34 2.84 28.30 25.81
C LEU A 34 3.16 27.02 26.56
N ARG A 35 3.30 27.07 27.91
CA ARG A 35 3.68 25.89 28.71
C ARG A 35 2.85 24.65 28.44
N PRO A 36 1.50 24.70 28.44
CA PRO A 36 0.68 23.55 28.13
C PRO A 36 0.93 23.00 26.73
N ASP A 37 1.04 23.88 25.72
CA ASP A 37 1.27 23.47 24.33
C ASP A 37 2.65 22.84 24.15
N LEU A 38 3.69 23.43 24.73
CA LEU A 38 5.06 22.88 24.71
C LEU A 38 5.14 21.54 25.41
N SER A 39 4.43 21.39 26.55
CA SER A 39 4.32 20.10 27.25
C SER A 39 3.67 19.05 26.39
N VAL A 40 2.50 19.35 25.79
CA VAL A 40 1.78 18.44 24.89
C VAL A 40 2.65 18.05 23.69
N LEU A 41 3.31 19.03 23.05
CA LEU A 41 4.18 18.79 21.88
C LEU A 41 5.41 17.97 22.23
N THR A 42 5.96 18.13 23.44
CA THR A 42 7.08 17.32 23.94
C THR A 42 6.63 15.90 24.29
N MET A 43 5.50 15.75 24.97
CA MET A 43 4.92 14.44 25.29
C MET A 43 4.50 13.67 24.04
N ALA A 44 3.97 14.38 23.05
CA ALA A 44 3.60 13.82 21.75
C ALA A 44 4.82 13.61 20.82
N GLY A 45 6.04 13.92 21.29
CA GLY A 45 7.30 13.67 20.55
C GLY A 45 7.56 14.58 19.35
N TYR A 46 6.81 15.65 19.16
CA TYR A 46 7.11 16.64 18.12
C TYR A 46 8.33 17.50 18.45
N LEU A 47 8.57 17.74 19.76
CA LEU A 47 9.65 18.56 20.25
C LEU A 47 10.44 17.80 21.32
N GLN A 48 11.74 18.04 21.37
CA GLN A 48 12.61 17.63 22.46
C GLN A 48 13.05 18.86 23.25
N ALA A 49 12.80 18.90 24.56
CA ALA A 49 13.30 19.92 25.45
C ALA A 49 14.69 19.53 25.96
N ARG A 50 15.69 20.41 25.78
CA ARG A 50 17.04 20.23 26.33
C ARG A 50 17.34 21.38 27.31
N PRO A 51 17.71 21.07 28.57
CA PRO A 51 18.08 22.09 29.54
C PRO A 51 19.17 23.01 28.99
N ARG A 52 19.02 24.32 29.16
CA ARG A 52 19.92 25.38 28.70
C ARG A 52 20.07 25.57 27.19
N VAL A 53 19.48 24.67 26.39
CA VAL A 53 19.53 24.73 24.93
C VAL A 53 18.18 25.22 24.36
N GLY A 54 17.08 24.73 24.89
CA GLY A 54 15.74 25.04 24.42
C GLY A 54 15.05 23.84 23.78
N TYR A 55 14.17 24.11 22.85
CA TYR A 55 13.37 23.11 22.12
C TYR A 55 14.00 22.88 20.76
N THR A 56 14.14 21.61 20.41
CA THR A 56 14.53 21.14 19.07
C THR A 56 13.39 20.37 18.45
N TYR A 57 13.22 20.48 17.17
CA TYR A 57 12.28 19.64 16.42
C TYR A 57 12.89 18.25 16.28
N THR A 58 12.18 17.25 16.76
CA THR A 58 12.64 15.85 16.69
C THR A 58 12.20 15.14 15.43
N GLY A 59 11.40 15.80 14.59
CA GLY A 59 10.60 15.12 13.58
C GLY A 59 9.28 14.63 14.18
N MET A 60 8.37 14.15 13.37
CA MET A 60 7.27 13.36 13.93
C MET A 60 7.89 12.10 14.57
N PRO A 61 7.51 11.76 15.84
CA PRO A 61 8.04 10.55 16.45
C PRO A 61 7.68 9.39 15.53
N GLU A 62 8.68 8.67 15.08
CA GLU A 62 8.63 7.30 14.51
C GLU A 62 7.60 6.97 13.43
N HIS A 63 6.82 7.93 12.92
CA HIS A 63 6.13 7.69 11.65
C HIS A 63 7.11 7.51 10.49
N SER A 64 8.38 7.94 10.66
CA SER A 64 9.37 7.83 9.59
C SER A 64 9.77 6.39 9.31
N GLU A 65 10.01 5.54 10.32
CA GLU A 65 10.41 4.15 10.09
C GLU A 65 9.24 3.33 9.56
N LEU A 66 8.07 3.40 10.21
CA LEU A 66 6.88 2.67 9.74
C LEU A 66 6.45 3.13 8.35
N VAL A 67 6.41 4.44 8.11
CA VAL A 67 6.11 5.00 6.79
C VAL A 67 7.16 4.57 5.76
N THR A 68 8.44 4.61 6.10
CA THR A 68 9.51 4.13 5.22
C THR A 68 9.35 2.65 4.89
N VAL A 69 9.06 1.83 5.90
CA VAL A 69 8.81 0.39 5.69
C VAL A 69 7.58 0.16 4.81
N LEU A 70 6.45 0.83 5.08
CA LEU A 70 5.24 0.71 4.26
C LEU A 70 5.48 1.07 2.79
N HIS A 71 6.27 2.12 2.54
CA HIS A 71 6.65 2.53 1.18
C HIS A 71 7.79 1.71 0.56
N SER A 72 8.45 0.83 1.32
CA SER A 72 9.48 -0.07 0.79
C SER A 72 8.93 -1.40 0.27
N LEU A 73 7.72 -1.81 0.72
CA LEU A 73 7.11 -3.07 0.30
C LEU A 73 6.60 -2.96 -1.13
N GLN A 74 7.16 -3.73 -2.04
CA GLN A 74 6.80 -3.68 -3.46
C GLN A 74 5.79 -4.76 -3.83
N VAL A 75 4.89 -4.43 -4.75
CA VAL A 75 3.86 -5.34 -5.27
C VAL A 75 4.47 -6.62 -5.83
N LYS A 76 5.63 -6.55 -6.51
CA LYS A 76 6.31 -7.73 -7.09
C LYS A 76 6.63 -8.82 -6.07
N ASP A 77 6.91 -8.44 -4.80
CA ASP A 77 7.34 -9.38 -3.75
C ASP A 77 6.14 -10.07 -3.08
N TYR A 78 4.93 -9.53 -3.25
CA TYR A 78 3.70 -9.97 -2.58
C TYR A 78 2.60 -10.41 -3.53
N LYS A 79 2.71 -10.13 -4.81
CA LYS A 79 1.69 -10.51 -5.80
C LYS A 79 1.50 -12.01 -5.83
N SER A 80 0.26 -12.45 -5.98
CA SER A 80 -0.10 -13.85 -6.19
C SER A 80 -0.32 -14.16 -7.67
N ILE A 81 -0.34 -15.44 -8.01
CA ILE A 81 -0.76 -15.90 -9.34
C ILE A 81 -2.19 -15.44 -9.59
N PRO A 82 -2.47 -14.81 -10.73
CA PRO A 82 -3.82 -14.36 -11.05
C PRO A 82 -4.71 -15.54 -11.46
N VAL A 83 -5.96 -15.55 -10.99
CA VAL A 83 -6.98 -16.45 -11.55
C VAL A 83 -7.60 -15.76 -12.75
N VAL A 84 -7.42 -16.35 -13.91
CA VAL A 84 -7.82 -15.75 -15.19
C VAL A 84 -8.93 -16.54 -15.88
N LEU A 85 -9.75 -15.83 -16.64
CA LEU A 85 -10.73 -16.39 -17.57
C LEU A 85 -10.48 -15.85 -18.97
N SER A 86 -10.78 -16.66 -19.98
CA SER A 86 -10.89 -16.18 -21.34
C SER A 86 -12.13 -15.30 -21.50
N ASP A 87 -12.03 -14.29 -22.33
CA ASP A 87 -13.18 -13.44 -22.73
C ASP A 87 -14.31 -14.21 -23.44
N LYS A 88 -14.03 -15.46 -23.85
CA LYS A 88 -15.01 -16.38 -24.45
C LYS A 88 -15.81 -17.18 -23.42
N ASN A 89 -15.39 -17.21 -22.17
CA ASN A 89 -16.10 -17.89 -21.09
C ASN A 89 -17.46 -17.25 -20.78
N THR A 90 -18.32 -18.01 -20.12
CA THR A 90 -19.65 -17.58 -19.73
C THR A 90 -19.68 -17.07 -18.28
N VAL A 91 -20.78 -16.46 -17.89
CA VAL A 91 -21.06 -16.10 -16.48
C VAL A 91 -21.05 -17.34 -15.58
N TYR A 92 -21.56 -18.46 -16.06
CA TYR A 92 -21.54 -19.72 -15.32
C TYR A 92 -20.10 -20.19 -15.06
N ASP A 93 -19.24 -20.18 -16.08
CA ASP A 93 -17.82 -20.54 -15.92
C ASP A 93 -17.13 -19.65 -14.88
N ALA A 94 -17.46 -18.36 -14.88
CA ALA A 94 -16.92 -17.41 -13.89
C ALA A 94 -17.36 -17.75 -12.46
N ILE A 95 -18.64 -18.11 -12.25
CA ILE A 95 -19.16 -18.52 -10.95
C ILE A 95 -18.46 -19.78 -10.46
N VAL A 96 -18.35 -20.79 -11.32
CA VAL A 96 -17.68 -22.06 -10.98
C VAL A 96 -16.21 -21.80 -10.63
N THR A 97 -15.50 -21.03 -11.45
CA THR A 97 -14.08 -20.70 -11.21
C THR A 97 -13.90 -19.94 -9.89
N MET A 98 -14.74 -18.94 -9.58
CA MET A 98 -14.65 -18.22 -8.30
C MET A 98 -14.83 -19.13 -7.09
N PHE A 99 -15.71 -20.13 -7.22
CA PHE A 99 -15.97 -21.10 -6.16
C PHE A 99 -14.82 -22.08 -5.98
N MET A 100 -14.30 -22.63 -7.08
CA MET A 100 -13.20 -23.61 -7.05
C MET A 100 -11.88 -22.99 -6.57
N GLU A 101 -11.61 -21.74 -6.95
CA GLU A 101 -10.37 -21.05 -6.65
C GLU A 101 -10.46 -20.17 -5.37
N ASP A 102 -11.62 -20.15 -4.71
CA ASP A 102 -11.92 -19.31 -3.53
C ASP A 102 -11.49 -17.85 -3.71
N VAL A 103 -11.87 -17.23 -4.83
CA VAL A 103 -11.54 -15.85 -5.14
C VAL A 103 -12.78 -14.97 -5.30
N GLY A 104 -12.64 -13.67 -5.01
CA GLY A 104 -13.74 -12.70 -5.13
C GLY A 104 -13.75 -11.93 -6.43
N THR A 105 -12.68 -12.05 -7.23
CA THR A 105 -12.50 -11.31 -8.49
C THR A 105 -11.71 -12.18 -9.44
N LEU A 106 -12.14 -12.26 -10.69
CA LEU A 106 -11.44 -12.91 -11.79
C LEU A 106 -10.96 -11.86 -12.79
N ILE A 107 -9.82 -12.13 -13.38
CA ILE A 107 -9.23 -11.29 -14.44
C ILE A 107 -9.57 -11.91 -15.77
N VAL A 108 -10.17 -11.14 -16.67
CA VAL A 108 -10.53 -11.61 -18.01
C VAL A 108 -9.43 -11.23 -18.98
N VAL A 109 -8.92 -12.23 -19.69
CA VAL A 109 -7.79 -12.06 -20.61
C VAL A 109 -8.12 -12.59 -22.00
N ARG A 110 -7.41 -12.05 -23.00
CA ARG A 110 -7.28 -12.59 -24.35
C ARG A 110 -5.80 -12.62 -24.71
N ASP A 111 -5.28 -13.80 -24.99
CA ASP A 111 -3.86 -14.01 -25.35
C ASP A 111 -2.89 -13.43 -24.30
N GLY A 112 -3.25 -13.55 -22.99
CA GLY A 112 -2.47 -13.00 -21.88
C GLY A 112 -2.69 -11.50 -21.60
N LEU A 113 -3.40 -10.79 -22.48
CA LEU A 113 -3.66 -9.36 -22.36
C LEU A 113 -4.96 -9.09 -21.61
N LEU A 114 -4.92 -8.13 -20.69
CA LEU A 114 -6.06 -7.72 -19.89
C LEU A 114 -7.20 -7.19 -20.77
N GLN A 115 -8.38 -7.78 -20.63
CA GLN A 115 -9.62 -7.33 -21.27
C GLN A 115 -10.58 -6.69 -20.25
N GLY A 116 -10.57 -7.20 -19.02
CA GLY A 116 -11.47 -6.73 -17.98
C GLY A 116 -11.30 -7.48 -16.67
N VAL A 117 -12.18 -7.16 -15.72
CA VAL A 117 -12.33 -7.86 -14.44
C VAL A 117 -13.80 -8.11 -14.15
N VAL A 118 -14.11 -9.19 -13.45
CA VAL A 118 -15.45 -9.50 -12.97
C VAL A 118 -15.40 -9.85 -11.49
N SER A 119 -16.28 -9.22 -10.71
CA SER A 119 -16.40 -9.43 -9.27
C SER A 119 -17.61 -10.28 -8.90
N ARG A 120 -17.64 -10.81 -7.66
CA ARG A 120 -18.83 -11.48 -7.10
C ARG A 120 -20.09 -10.60 -7.22
N LYS A 121 -19.96 -9.29 -7.00
CA LYS A 121 -21.09 -8.34 -7.09
C LYS A 121 -21.67 -8.28 -8.50
N ASP A 122 -20.83 -8.37 -9.53
CA ASP A 122 -21.28 -8.33 -10.92
C ASP A 122 -22.02 -9.63 -11.29
N LEU A 123 -21.52 -10.79 -10.85
CA LEU A 123 -22.18 -12.07 -11.07
C LEU A 123 -23.50 -12.17 -10.31
N LEU A 124 -23.58 -11.66 -9.06
CA LEU A 124 -24.83 -11.62 -8.29
C LEU A 124 -25.90 -10.79 -8.98
N LYS A 125 -25.55 -9.62 -9.59
CA LYS A 125 -26.50 -8.82 -10.34
C LYS A 125 -27.14 -9.60 -11.50
N VAL A 126 -26.34 -10.42 -12.19
CA VAL A 126 -26.85 -11.26 -13.29
C VAL A 126 -27.75 -12.37 -12.74
N ALA A 127 -27.32 -13.04 -11.64
CA ALA A 127 -28.07 -14.12 -11.03
C ALA A 127 -29.46 -13.69 -10.55
N ILE A 128 -29.57 -12.52 -9.92
CA ILE A 128 -30.83 -11.97 -9.43
C ILE A 128 -31.79 -11.64 -10.59
N ASN A 129 -31.27 -11.27 -11.75
CA ASN A 129 -32.10 -10.96 -12.92
C ASN A 129 -32.59 -12.19 -13.68
N GLY A 130 -32.28 -13.43 -13.22
CA GLY A 130 -32.84 -14.67 -13.76
C GLY A 130 -32.34 -15.07 -15.16
N GLY A 131 -31.17 -14.55 -15.58
CA GLY A 131 -30.58 -14.88 -16.88
C GLY A 131 -30.05 -16.31 -16.96
N GLU A 132 -30.05 -16.92 -18.15
CA GLU A 132 -29.42 -18.18 -18.45
C GLU A 132 -27.88 -18.05 -18.43
N MET A 133 -27.26 -18.18 -17.27
CA MET A 133 -25.82 -17.87 -17.03
C MET A 133 -24.88 -18.62 -17.96
N GLN A 134 -25.27 -19.82 -18.43
CA GLN A 134 -24.53 -20.62 -19.41
C GLN A 134 -24.50 -19.98 -20.80
N LYS A 135 -25.44 -19.08 -21.10
CA LYS A 135 -25.55 -18.43 -22.41
C LYS A 135 -25.02 -16.98 -22.42
N ILE A 136 -24.75 -16.41 -21.24
CA ILE A 136 -24.29 -15.02 -21.13
C ILE A 136 -22.77 -15.00 -21.19
N PRO A 137 -22.16 -14.42 -22.24
CA PRO A 137 -20.70 -14.26 -22.32
C PRO A 137 -20.19 -13.30 -21.25
N ILE A 138 -19.05 -13.63 -20.64
CA ILE A 138 -18.48 -12.85 -19.53
C ILE A 138 -18.16 -11.40 -19.92
N HIS A 139 -17.81 -11.15 -21.16
CA HIS A 139 -17.48 -9.82 -21.66
C HIS A 139 -18.65 -8.83 -21.63
N LEU A 140 -19.90 -9.30 -21.45
CA LEU A 140 -21.08 -8.42 -21.29
C LEU A 140 -21.23 -7.91 -19.85
N VAL A 141 -20.60 -8.58 -18.88
CA VAL A 141 -20.81 -8.35 -17.44
C VAL A 141 -19.57 -7.72 -16.79
N MET A 142 -18.38 -7.99 -17.34
CA MET A 142 -17.12 -7.50 -16.79
C MET A 142 -16.97 -5.98 -16.87
N THR A 143 -16.22 -5.39 -15.96
CA THR A 143 -15.64 -4.06 -16.12
C THR A 143 -14.52 -4.15 -17.14
N ARG A 144 -14.58 -3.39 -18.21
CA ARG A 144 -13.64 -3.46 -19.36
C ARG A 144 -12.51 -2.44 -19.22
N VAL A 145 -11.37 -2.73 -19.85
CA VAL A 145 -10.35 -1.72 -20.15
C VAL A 145 -10.99 -0.62 -21.03
N PRO A 146 -10.73 0.69 -20.78
CA PRO A 146 -9.73 1.25 -19.86
C PRO A 146 -10.23 1.50 -18.42
N HIS A 147 -11.44 1.10 -18.05
CA HIS A 147 -12.04 1.41 -16.74
C HIS A 147 -11.56 0.48 -15.61
N VAL A 148 -10.72 -0.51 -15.92
CA VAL A 148 -10.12 -1.39 -14.92
C VAL A 148 -9.00 -0.63 -14.19
N VAL A 149 -9.08 -0.58 -12.87
CA VAL A 149 -7.97 -0.09 -12.05
C VAL A 149 -6.91 -1.16 -11.98
N THR A 150 -5.70 -0.84 -12.40
CA THR A 150 -4.54 -1.74 -12.44
C THR A 150 -3.38 -1.17 -11.64
N ILE A 151 -2.35 -1.98 -11.39
CA ILE A 151 -1.14 -1.54 -10.72
C ILE A 151 0.10 -2.18 -11.37
N SER A 152 1.23 -1.45 -11.35
CA SER A 152 2.53 -1.98 -11.77
C SER A 152 3.12 -2.88 -10.69
N GLN A 153 3.95 -3.82 -11.09
CA GLN A 153 4.67 -4.65 -10.14
C GLN A 153 5.77 -3.89 -9.37
N GLU A 154 6.24 -2.75 -9.87
CA GLU A 154 7.20 -1.85 -9.24
C GLU A 154 6.55 -0.89 -8.22
N ALA A 155 5.23 -0.78 -8.23
CA ALA A 155 4.49 0.03 -7.27
C ALA A 155 4.58 -0.56 -5.84
N THR A 156 4.25 0.26 -4.85
CA THR A 156 4.27 -0.17 -3.45
C THR A 156 2.95 -0.83 -3.04
N LEU A 157 2.99 -1.67 -1.99
CA LEU A 157 1.76 -2.21 -1.40
C LEU A 157 0.89 -1.11 -0.78
N TYR A 158 1.49 0.00 -0.34
CA TYR A 158 0.76 1.16 0.13
C TYR A 158 -0.09 1.78 -0.98
N GLU A 159 0.49 1.97 -2.17
CA GLU A 159 -0.27 2.45 -3.35
C GLU A 159 -1.37 1.48 -3.75
N ALA A 160 -1.11 0.16 -3.71
CA ALA A 160 -2.13 -0.85 -3.96
C ALA A 160 -3.30 -0.76 -2.97
N ALA A 161 -3.00 -0.64 -1.67
CA ALA A 161 -4.01 -0.47 -0.63
C ALA A 161 -4.81 0.81 -0.82
N HIS A 162 -4.14 1.92 -1.14
CA HIS A 162 -4.79 3.21 -1.39
C HIS A 162 -5.77 3.13 -2.58
N LEU A 163 -5.35 2.51 -3.70
CA LEU A 163 -6.22 2.30 -4.85
C LEU A 163 -7.44 1.44 -4.51
N MET A 164 -7.26 0.35 -3.73
CA MET A 164 -8.37 -0.52 -3.32
C MET A 164 -9.39 0.21 -2.45
N VAL A 165 -8.91 1.07 -1.52
CA VAL A 165 -9.79 1.88 -0.66
C VAL A 165 -10.51 2.95 -1.47
N HIS A 166 -9.79 3.69 -2.32
CA HIS A 166 -10.33 4.81 -3.09
C HIS A 166 -11.39 4.37 -4.10
N HIS A 167 -11.17 3.22 -4.76
CA HIS A 167 -12.09 2.68 -5.77
C HIS A 167 -13.09 1.66 -5.22
N GLU A 168 -13.07 1.39 -3.90
CA GLU A 168 -13.94 0.41 -3.22
C GLU A 168 -13.88 -1.00 -3.84
N ILE A 169 -12.68 -1.43 -4.27
CA ILE A 169 -12.42 -2.73 -4.89
C ILE A 169 -11.58 -3.63 -3.98
N ASP A 170 -11.69 -4.96 -4.18
CA ASP A 170 -11.06 -5.95 -3.30
C ASP A 170 -9.74 -6.50 -3.84
N SER A 171 -9.46 -6.27 -5.12
CA SER A 171 -8.21 -6.69 -5.75
C SER A 171 -7.87 -5.86 -7.00
N LEU A 172 -6.59 -5.88 -7.36
CA LEU A 172 -6.02 -5.20 -8.52
C LEU A 172 -5.30 -6.22 -9.40
N PRO A 173 -5.54 -6.23 -10.72
CA PRO A 173 -4.61 -6.86 -11.66
C PRO A 173 -3.25 -6.16 -11.58
N VAL A 174 -2.19 -6.94 -11.45
CA VAL A 174 -0.82 -6.46 -11.60
C VAL A 174 -0.45 -6.63 -13.06
N VAL A 175 -0.05 -5.55 -13.71
CA VAL A 175 0.16 -5.53 -15.16
C VAL A 175 1.53 -4.99 -15.53
N ARG A 176 1.98 -5.38 -16.72
CA ARG A 176 3.13 -4.83 -17.44
C ARG A 176 2.66 -4.31 -18.80
N THR A 177 3.08 -3.11 -19.16
CA THR A 177 2.82 -2.59 -20.51
C THR A 177 3.77 -3.27 -21.50
N VAL A 178 3.25 -3.89 -22.55
CA VAL A 178 4.04 -4.58 -23.59
C VAL A 178 4.13 -3.77 -24.88
N GLU A 179 3.03 -3.15 -25.30
CA GLU A 179 2.95 -2.26 -26.47
C GLU A 179 1.98 -1.12 -26.17
N ALA A 180 1.83 -0.16 -27.08
CA ALA A 180 0.95 0.98 -26.88
C ALA A 180 -0.46 0.52 -26.45
N ASN A 181 -0.81 0.77 -25.19
CA ASN A 181 -2.07 0.42 -24.54
C ASN A 181 -2.38 -1.08 -24.32
N GLN A 182 -1.43 -1.99 -24.53
CA GLN A 182 -1.58 -3.41 -24.22
C GLN A 182 -1.01 -3.72 -22.83
N LEU A 183 -1.83 -4.28 -21.96
CA LEU A 183 -1.50 -4.62 -20.59
C LEU A 183 -1.45 -6.14 -20.43
N GLU A 184 -0.25 -6.69 -20.24
CA GLU A 184 -0.05 -8.09 -19.90
C GLU A 184 -0.30 -8.29 -18.40
N VAL A 185 -1.05 -9.33 -18.04
CA VAL A 185 -1.33 -9.66 -16.64
C VAL A 185 -0.18 -10.49 -16.07
N VAL A 186 0.53 -9.94 -15.08
CA VAL A 186 1.70 -10.58 -14.45
C VAL A 186 1.47 -10.97 -12.99
N GLY A 187 0.28 -10.72 -12.45
CA GLY A 187 -0.07 -11.04 -11.06
C GLY A 187 -1.40 -10.47 -10.62
N ARG A 188 -1.65 -10.63 -9.33
CA ARG A 188 -2.80 -10.06 -8.63
C ARG A 188 -2.40 -9.65 -7.22
N VAL A 189 -2.90 -8.50 -6.75
CA VAL A 189 -2.85 -8.08 -5.34
C VAL A 189 -4.28 -7.89 -4.84
N SER A 190 -4.57 -8.38 -3.64
CA SER A 190 -5.89 -8.29 -3.02
C SER A 190 -5.80 -7.70 -1.61
N LYS A 191 -6.95 -7.36 -1.00
CA LYS A 191 -7.04 -6.96 0.41
C LYS A 191 -6.41 -8.01 1.34
N THR A 192 -6.57 -9.30 1.02
CA THR A 192 -5.92 -10.39 1.75
C THR A 192 -4.40 -10.32 1.66
N THR A 193 -3.85 -9.95 0.50
CA THR A 193 -2.40 -9.75 0.32
C THR A 193 -1.90 -8.62 1.22
N ILE A 194 -2.61 -7.50 1.27
CA ILE A 194 -2.28 -6.36 2.13
C ILE A 194 -2.34 -6.76 3.61
N THR A 195 -3.39 -7.50 4.02
CA THR A 195 -3.55 -7.97 5.39
C THR A 195 -2.42 -8.92 5.80
N LYS A 196 -2.00 -9.86 4.92
CA LYS A 196 -0.86 -10.74 5.18
C LYS A 196 0.44 -9.96 5.39
N ALA A 197 0.73 -9.00 4.50
CA ALA A 197 1.91 -8.14 4.65
C ALA A 197 1.89 -7.34 5.96
N PHE A 198 0.71 -6.86 6.38
CA PHE A 198 0.53 -6.15 7.65
C PHE A 198 0.84 -7.06 8.85
N VAL A 199 0.36 -8.31 8.84
CA VAL A 199 0.66 -9.30 9.90
C VAL A 199 2.15 -9.59 9.95
N GLU A 200 2.79 -9.84 8.80
CA GLU A 200 4.25 -10.07 8.71
C GLU A 200 5.08 -8.91 9.30
N LEU A 201 4.63 -7.66 9.11
CA LEU A 201 5.30 -6.49 9.70
C LEU A 201 5.19 -6.46 11.23
N GLY A 202 4.14 -7.04 11.80
CA GLY A 202 3.91 -7.12 13.24
C GLY A 202 4.68 -8.24 13.94
N GLU A 203 5.20 -9.22 13.20
CA GLU A 203 5.90 -10.36 13.79
C GLU A 203 7.34 -10.01 14.19
N PRO A 204 7.76 -10.29 15.44
CA PRO A 204 9.10 -9.91 15.95
C PRO A 204 10.27 -10.51 15.18
N SER A 205 10.10 -11.68 14.55
CA SER A 205 11.14 -12.42 13.84
C SER A 205 11.46 -11.93 12.42
N SER A 206 10.60 -11.11 11.83
CA SER A 206 10.79 -10.61 10.46
C SER A 206 11.84 -9.49 10.35
N ARG A 207 12.22 -8.86 11.47
CA ARG A 207 13.20 -7.77 11.50
C ARG A 207 14.67 -8.24 11.37
N GLN A 208 15.01 -9.49 11.71
CA GLN A 208 16.42 -9.96 11.71
C GLN A 208 16.89 -10.61 10.40
N ASN A 209 15.98 -11.11 9.54
CA ASN A 209 16.40 -11.84 8.33
C ASN A 209 16.59 -10.99 7.08
N ARG A 210 16.19 -9.71 7.08
CA ARG A 210 16.37 -8.83 5.91
C ARG A 210 17.74 -8.17 5.81
N HIS A 211 18.56 -8.21 6.89
CA HIS A 211 19.94 -7.67 6.89
C HIS A 211 21.02 -8.72 6.67
N SER A 212 20.68 -10.02 6.71
CA SER A 212 21.68 -11.10 6.52
C SER A 212 21.72 -11.71 5.12
N GLY A 213 20.77 -11.40 4.25
CA GLY A 213 20.71 -11.94 2.88
C GLY A 213 21.63 -11.26 1.86
N ALA A 214 22.27 -10.14 2.20
CA ALA A 214 23.09 -9.37 1.26
C ALA A 214 24.61 -9.64 1.37
N LEU A 215 25.04 -10.53 2.26
CA LEU A 215 26.49 -10.77 2.54
C LEU A 215 26.94 -12.22 2.41
N ALA A 216 26.13 -13.10 1.81
CA ALA A 216 26.48 -14.53 1.67
C ALA A 216 26.47 -15.03 0.23
N VAL A 217 26.97 -14.24 -0.72
CA VAL A 217 27.35 -14.76 -2.05
C VAL A 217 28.71 -14.18 -2.41
N SER A 218 29.74 -14.68 -1.72
CA SER A 218 31.11 -14.67 -2.23
C SER A 218 31.99 -15.45 -1.26
N ARG A 219 32.03 -16.78 -1.38
CA ARG A 219 33.14 -17.67 -0.97
C ARG A 219 32.68 -19.13 -1.01
N VAL A 220 32.69 -19.72 -2.15
CA VAL A 220 33.02 -21.14 -2.37
C VAL A 220 33.35 -21.24 -3.85
N ASP A 221 34.63 -21.25 -4.16
CA ASP A 221 35.23 -21.90 -5.31
C ASP A 221 36.70 -21.54 -5.27
N GLU A 222 37.47 -22.37 -4.57
CA GLU A 222 38.90 -22.59 -4.74
C GLU A 222 39.34 -23.57 -3.63
N GLU A 223 39.34 -24.85 -3.98
CA GLU A 223 40.22 -25.88 -3.42
C GLU A 223 39.64 -27.27 -3.72
N GLU A 224 39.98 -27.81 -4.89
CA GLU A 224 40.21 -29.23 -5.14
C GLU A 224 40.78 -29.39 -6.54
N GLU A 225 42.09 -29.23 -6.63
CA GLU A 225 42.98 -29.92 -7.56
C GLU A 225 44.38 -30.02 -6.92
N SER A 226 44.65 -31.18 -6.30
CA SER A 226 45.98 -31.77 -6.19
C SER A 226 45.86 -33.25 -5.77
#